data_542cd8f74f43c6ab61f8edc0e53c1860
#
_entry.id   542cd8f74f43c6ab61f8edc0e53c1860
#
_cell.length_a   1.000
_cell.length_b   1.000
_cell.length_c   1.000
_cell.angle_alpha   90.00
_cell.angle_beta   90.00
_cell.angle_gamma   90.00
#
_symmetry.space_group_name_H-M   'P 1'
#
loop_
_entity.id
_entity.type
_entity.pdbx_description
1 polymer ?
#
loop_
_entity_poly.entity_id
_entity_poly.type
_entity_poly.pdbx_seq_one_letter_code
_entity_poly.pdbx_strand_id
1 'polypeptide(L)'
;MPIKKTILGFLVAIAFSDAVLASEPPFIAADEAQPASVFERYTDSIRSLVDRSLNFLGVPYRFGGTSPLTGFDCSGFVGKVFADALGFGMPRTAAEMSQMGEQVKINELKPGDLVF
;
A
#
# COMPACT_ATOMS: atom_id res chain seq x y z
N MET A 1 -64.83 -34.47 -29.45
CA MET A 1 -64.01 -34.97 -30.58
C MET A 1 -62.55 -34.80 -30.22
N PRO A 2 -61.86 -35.82 -29.88
CA PRO A 2 -60.41 -35.67 -29.59
C PRO A 2 -59.62 -35.77 -30.87
N ILE A 3 -58.90 -34.75 -31.18
CA ILE A 3 -57.92 -34.71 -32.26
C ILE A 3 -56.63 -35.27 -31.78
N LYS A 4 -56.31 -36.49 -32.13
CA LYS A 4 -54.97 -37.05 -31.91
C LYS A 4 -54.00 -36.40 -32.92
N LYS A 5 -53.13 -35.57 -32.51
CA LYS A 5 -51.94 -35.14 -33.29
C LYS A 5 -50.76 -35.99 -32.90
N THR A 6 -50.47 -36.96 -33.71
CA THR A 6 -49.26 -37.74 -33.70
C THR A 6 -48.11 -36.78 -34.10
N ILE A 7 -47.30 -36.39 -33.20
CA ILE A 7 -46.09 -35.65 -33.53
C ILE A 7 -45.01 -36.70 -33.78
N LEU A 8 -44.74 -36.89 -35.06
CA LEU A 8 -43.64 -37.67 -35.55
C LEU A 8 -42.34 -37.05 -35.04
N GLY A 9 -41.63 -37.84 -34.28
CA GLY A 9 -40.34 -37.42 -33.71
C GLY A 9 -39.32 -37.14 -34.81
N PHE A 10 -38.98 -35.92 -34.96
CA PHE A 10 -37.82 -35.53 -35.77
C PHE A 10 -36.58 -35.61 -34.88
N LEU A 11 -35.93 -36.76 -34.98
CA LEU A 11 -34.63 -36.98 -34.34
C LEU A 11 -33.60 -36.25 -35.18
N VAL A 12 -33.42 -34.98 -34.89
CA VAL A 12 -32.26 -34.24 -35.40
C VAL A 12 -31.07 -34.66 -34.54
N ALA A 13 -30.31 -35.61 -35.05
CA ALA A 13 -28.98 -35.87 -34.55
C ALA A 13 -28.12 -34.64 -34.89
N ILE A 14 -28.06 -33.68 -33.98
CA ILE A 14 -27.08 -32.66 -34.05
C ILE A 14 -25.77 -33.33 -33.66
N ALA A 15 -24.99 -33.68 -34.64
CA ALA A 15 -23.58 -33.97 -34.45
C ALA A 15 -22.95 -32.66 -33.95
N PHE A 16 -22.81 -32.54 -32.63
CA PHE A 16 -21.93 -31.58 -32.05
C PHE A 16 -20.53 -31.99 -32.47
N SER A 17 -20.05 -31.40 -33.56
CA SER A 17 -18.62 -31.31 -33.78
C SER A 17 -18.09 -30.42 -32.69
N ASP A 18 -17.50 -31.04 -31.68
CA ASP A 18 -16.72 -30.41 -30.68
C ASP A 18 -15.47 -29.79 -31.30
N ALA A 19 -15.66 -28.75 -32.07
CA ALA A 19 -14.64 -27.76 -32.31
C ALA A 19 -14.94 -26.59 -31.39
N VAL A 20 -15.04 -26.84 -30.10
CA VAL A 20 -14.73 -25.86 -29.12
C VAL A 20 -13.22 -25.69 -29.21
N LEU A 21 -12.78 -24.91 -30.16
CA LEU A 21 -11.63 -24.07 -29.97
C LEU A 21 -12.01 -23.24 -28.76
N ALA A 22 -11.68 -23.75 -27.59
CA ALA A 22 -11.50 -22.94 -26.44
C ALA A 22 -10.32 -22.02 -26.79
N SER A 23 -10.62 -20.96 -27.53
CA SER A 23 -9.86 -19.75 -27.34
C SER A 23 -10.20 -19.33 -25.91
N GLU A 24 -9.49 -19.90 -24.97
CA GLU A 24 -9.32 -19.26 -23.71
C GLU A 24 -8.98 -17.83 -24.07
N PRO A 25 -9.79 -16.83 -23.64
CA PRO A 25 -9.33 -15.47 -23.74
C PRO A 25 -7.94 -15.52 -23.11
N PRO A 26 -6.93 -14.85 -23.68
CA PRO A 26 -5.67 -14.78 -23.00
C PRO A 26 -6.05 -14.39 -21.58
N PHE A 27 -5.75 -15.25 -20.64
CA PHE A 27 -5.71 -14.89 -19.24
C PHE A 27 -4.71 -13.74 -19.23
N ILE A 28 -5.26 -12.55 -19.51
CA ILE A 28 -4.65 -11.36 -18.99
C ILE A 28 -4.73 -11.69 -17.51
N ALA A 29 -3.62 -12.23 -17.00
CA ALA A 29 -3.33 -12.06 -15.62
C ALA A 29 -3.53 -10.55 -15.44
N ALA A 30 -4.77 -10.16 -15.09
CA ALA A 30 -4.92 -8.99 -14.32
C ALA A 30 -3.86 -9.23 -13.26
N ASP A 31 -2.80 -8.49 -13.34
CA ASP A 31 -1.91 -8.25 -12.25
C ASP A 31 -2.84 -7.72 -11.15
N GLU A 32 -3.55 -8.66 -10.55
CA GLU A 32 -4.14 -8.46 -9.25
C GLU A 32 -2.91 -8.27 -8.40
N ALA A 33 -2.50 -6.99 -8.33
CA ALA A 33 -1.52 -6.53 -7.39
C ALA A 33 -1.98 -7.12 -6.07
N GLN A 34 -1.41 -8.28 -5.76
CA GLN A 34 -1.73 -8.96 -4.51
C GLN A 34 -1.47 -7.93 -3.45
N PRO A 35 -2.42 -7.68 -2.55
CA PRO A 35 -2.24 -6.65 -1.56
C PRO A 35 -0.91 -6.94 -0.88
N ALA A 36 0.04 -6.01 -1.06
CA ALA A 36 1.38 -6.15 -0.53
C ALA A 36 1.28 -6.65 0.91
N SER A 37 2.02 -7.70 1.24
CA SER A 37 1.98 -8.26 2.59
C SER A 37 2.24 -7.15 3.61
N VAL A 38 1.75 -7.31 4.83
CA VAL A 38 2.00 -6.32 5.91
C VAL A 38 3.49 -6.04 6.05
N PHE A 39 4.31 -7.08 5.85
CA PHE A 39 5.76 -6.97 5.89
C PHE A 39 6.32 -6.10 4.75
N GLU A 40 5.83 -6.27 3.53
CA GLU A 40 6.25 -5.45 2.39
C GLU A 40 5.89 -3.98 2.59
N ARG A 41 4.66 -3.70 3.03
CA ARG A 41 4.23 -2.33 3.35
C ARG A 41 5.08 -1.70 4.43
N TYR A 42 5.42 -2.45 5.47
CA TYR A 42 6.31 -1.99 6.53
C TYR A 42 7.69 -1.64 5.96
N THR A 43 8.27 -2.53 5.16
CA THR A 43 9.59 -2.33 4.56
C THR A 43 9.61 -1.10 3.65
N ASP A 44 8.58 -0.92 2.84
CA ASP A 44 8.46 0.24 1.94
C ASP A 44 8.28 1.55 2.71
N SER A 45 7.52 1.52 3.80
CA SER A 45 7.37 2.67 4.69
C SER A 45 8.71 3.09 5.30
N ILE A 46 9.51 2.14 5.77
CA ILE A 46 10.84 2.40 6.32
C ILE A 46 11.78 2.97 5.25
N ARG A 47 11.80 2.40 4.06
CA ARG A 47 12.59 2.93 2.94
C ARG A 47 12.19 4.37 2.62
N SER A 48 10.90 4.64 2.55
CA SER A 48 10.40 6.00 2.29
C SER A 48 10.83 6.99 3.35
N LEU A 49 10.82 6.60 4.64
CA LEU A 49 11.31 7.45 5.73
C LEU A 49 12.80 7.76 5.59
N VAL A 50 13.62 6.74 5.30
CA VAL A 50 15.07 6.91 5.11
C VAL A 50 15.35 7.80 3.90
N ASP A 51 14.75 7.52 2.76
CA ASP A 51 14.96 8.27 1.53
C ASP A 51 14.55 9.75 1.71
N ARG A 52 13.43 10.01 2.37
CA ARG A 52 13.00 11.38 2.67
C ARG A 52 13.92 12.09 3.63
N SER A 53 14.42 11.41 4.64
CA SER A 53 15.37 12.00 5.57
C SER A 53 16.69 12.39 4.87
N LEU A 54 17.17 11.56 3.95
CA LEU A 54 18.38 11.83 3.17
C LEU A 54 18.23 13.05 2.24
N ASN A 55 17.03 13.32 1.75
CA ASN A 55 16.77 14.50 0.92
C ASN A 55 16.94 15.82 1.66
N PHE A 56 17.01 15.79 2.98
CA PHE A 56 17.23 16.97 3.81
C PHE A 56 18.68 17.11 4.31
N LEU A 57 19.60 16.30 3.78
CA LEU A 57 21.01 16.46 4.08
C LEU A 57 21.50 17.87 3.71
N GLY A 58 22.24 18.49 4.63
CA GLY A 58 22.76 19.85 4.45
C GLY A 58 21.80 20.97 4.85
N VAL A 59 20.54 20.66 5.19
CA VAL A 59 19.62 21.65 5.75
C VAL A 59 20.09 22.03 7.17
N PRO A 60 20.30 23.32 7.46
CA PRO A 60 20.83 23.74 8.74
C PRO A 60 19.83 23.53 9.88
N TYR A 61 20.35 23.30 11.08
CA TYR A 61 19.53 23.33 12.28
C TYR A 61 19.08 24.77 12.58
N ARG A 62 17.80 24.92 12.88
CA ARG A 62 17.22 26.18 13.32
C ARG A 62 16.18 25.92 14.42
N PHE A 63 16.39 26.50 15.59
CA PHE A 63 15.42 26.40 16.69
C PHE A 63 14.04 26.89 16.25
N GLY A 64 13.00 26.09 16.45
CA GLY A 64 11.65 26.37 15.99
C GLY A 64 11.44 26.21 14.48
N GLY A 65 12.44 25.75 13.73
CA GLY A 65 12.38 25.59 12.27
C GLY A 65 11.56 24.39 11.83
N THR A 66 10.80 24.57 10.73
CA THR A 66 9.92 23.54 10.16
C THR A 66 10.02 23.45 8.63
N SER A 67 10.97 24.15 8.03
CA SER A 67 11.09 24.26 6.58
C SER A 67 12.53 23.96 6.13
N PRO A 68 12.69 23.19 5.02
CA PRO A 68 14.00 22.96 4.44
C PRO A 68 14.69 24.24 3.92
N LEU A 69 13.91 25.28 3.63
CA LEU A 69 14.44 26.55 3.14
C LEU A 69 15.10 27.39 4.24
N THR A 70 14.61 27.25 5.47
CA THR A 70 15.07 28.09 6.59
C THR A 70 15.77 27.30 7.69
N GLY A 71 15.63 25.99 7.68
CA GLY A 71 16.18 25.06 8.67
C GLY A 71 15.10 24.35 9.47
N PHE A 72 15.52 23.28 10.15
CA PHE A 72 14.68 22.46 11.02
C PHE A 72 15.21 22.44 12.44
N ASP A 73 14.33 22.34 13.41
CA ASP A 73 14.68 21.71 14.69
C ASP A 73 14.42 20.19 14.62
N CYS A 74 14.71 19.43 15.69
CA CYS A 74 14.61 17.98 15.70
C CYS A 74 13.18 17.50 15.41
N SER A 75 12.18 18.03 16.07
CA SER A 75 10.77 17.67 15.88
C SER A 75 10.21 18.19 14.55
N GLY A 76 10.66 19.35 14.08
CA GLY A 76 10.30 19.87 12.77
C GLY A 76 10.81 18.97 11.63
N PHE A 77 12.03 18.47 11.74
CA PHE A 77 12.60 17.51 10.80
C PHE A 77 11.82 16.20 10.79
N VAL A 78 11.61 15.59 11.97
CA VAL A 78 10.85 14.34 12.08
C VAL A 78 9.45 14.50 11.53
N GLY A 79 8.74 15.56 11.92
CA GLY A 79 7.39 15.84 11.44
C GLY A 79 7.32 15.98 9.91
N LYS A 80 8.30 16.67 9.31
CA LYS A 80 8.37 16.82 7.85
C LYS A 80 8.64 15.50 7.13
N VAL A 81 9.57 14.69 7.64
CA VAL A 81 9.88 13.38 7.06
C VAL A 81 8.66 12.46 7.09
N PHE A 82 7.96 12.36 8.22
CA PHE A 82 6.76 11.54 8.35
C PHE A 82 5.61 12.02 7.47
N ALA A 83 5.40 13.32 7.38
CA ALA A 83 4.37 13.89 6.51
C ALA A 83 4.65 13.59 5.03
N ASP A 84 5.90 13.77 4.59
CA ASP A 84 6.28 13.58 3.19
C ASP A 84 6.36 12.09 2.78
N ALA A 85 6.83 11.24 3.68
CA ALA A 85 7.01 9.82 3.38
C ALA A 85 5.72 9.00 3.54
N LEU A 86 4.93 9.29 4.57
CA LEU A 86 3.79 8.47 4.97
C LEU A 86 2.46 9.22 4.95
N GLY A 87 2.46 10.52 4.67
CA GLY A 87 1.26 11.35 4.78
C GLY A 87 0.74 11.51 6.21
N PHE A 88 1.59 11.21 7.20
CA PHE A 88 1.20 11.21 8.62
C PHE A 88 1.63 12.50 9.30
N GLY A 89 0.66 13.24 9.85
CA GLY A 89 0.92 14.45 10.61
C GLY A 89 1.38 14.16 12.03
N MET A 90 2.61 14.56 12.35
CA MET A 90 3.16 14.46 13.70
C MET A 90 2.87 15.73 14.51
N PRO A 91 2.76 15.65 15.85
CA PRO A 91 2.72 16.82 16.71
C PRO A 91 3.98 17.70 16.53
N ARG A 92 3.86 18.95 16.95
CA ARG A 92 4.95 19.91 16.72
C ARG A 92 6.16 19.71 17.62
N THR A 93 5.98 19.18 18.82
CA THR A 93 7.05 19.07 19.82
C THR A 93 7.43 17.62 20.08
N ALA A 94 8.71 17.40 20.42
CA ALA A 94 9.20 16.08 20.80
C ALA A 94 8.45 15.50 22.00
N ALA A 95 8.09 16.34 22.97
CA ALA A 95 7.32 15.92 24.13
C ALA A 95 5.94 15.37 23.76
N GLU A 96 5.25 16.02 22.83
CA GLU A 96 3.96 15.53 22.30
C GLU A 96 4.13 14.29 21.44
N MET A 97 5.17 14.23 20.62
CA MET A 97 5.49 13.04 19.82
C MET A 97 5.74 11.82 20.72
N SER A 98 6.42 11.98 21.84
CA SER A 98 6.71 10.89 22.79
C SER A 98 5.46 10.31 23.47
N GLN A 99 4.34 11.01 23.40
CA GLN A 99 3.06 10.53 23.91
C GLN A 99 2.24 9.77 22.86
N MET A 100 2.72 9.72 21.62
CA MET A 100 2.06 9.02 20.53
C MET A 100 2.57 7.58 20.42
N GLY A 101 1.70 6.73 19.90
CA GLY A 101 2.06 5.34 19.63
C GLY A 101 2.18 4.50 20.91
N GLU A 102 2.90 3.41 20.79
CA GLU A 102 3.13 2.44 21.85
C GLU A 102 4.58 2.50 22.31
N GLN A 103 4.79 2.46 23.63
CA GLN A 103 6.14 2.39 24.16
C GLN A 103 6.71 0.98 24.02
N VAL A 104 7.87 0.89 23.38
CA VAL A 104 8.59 -0.37 23.20
C VAL A 104 9.86 -0.40 24.05
N LYS A 105 10.29 -1.59 24.43
CA LYS A 105 11.55 -1.75 25.16
C LYS A 105 12.73 -1.58 24.23
N ILE A 106 13.85 -1.13 24.78
CA ILE A 106 15.06 -0.85 23.99
C ILE A 106 15.56 -2.07 23.18
N ASN A 107 15.35 -3.26 23.69
CA ASN A 107 15.70 -4.51 23.01
C ASN A 107 14.67 -4.99 21.97
N GLU A 108 13.57 -4.25 21.84
CA GLU A 108 12.49 -4.52 20.88
C GLU A 108 12.40 -3.46 19.78
N LEU A 109 13.33 -2.49 19.79
CA LEU A 109 13.39 -1.42 18.79
C LEU A 109 13.54 -1.97 17.38
N LYS A 110 12.79 -1.37 16.47
CA LYS A 110 12.79 -1.68 15.05
C LYS A 110 13.11 -0.43 14.22
N PRO A 111 13.58 -0.61 12.99
CA PRO A 111 13.72 0.53 12.07
C PRO A 111 12.40 1.29 11.92
N GLY A 112 12.47 2.62 12.06
CA GLY A 112 11.31 3.51 12.05
C GLY A 112 10.77 3.90 13.42
N ASP A 113 11.20 3.24 14.48
CA ASP A 113 10.88 3.66 15.84
C ASP A 113 11.60 4.96 16.19
N LEU A 114 10.93 5.80 16.97
CA LEU A 114 11.47 7.06 17.45
C LEU A 114 12.02 6.88 18.88
N VAL A 115 13.15 7.50 19.13
CA VAL A 115 13.80 7.50 20.44
C VAL A 115 13.77 8.92 21.00
N PHE A 116 13.31 9.07 22.24
CA PHE A 116 13.17 10.35 22.94
C PHE A 116 14.04 10.40 24.18
#